data_037534e67486a158257b7081a2ead242
#
_entry.id   037534e67486a158257b7081a2ead242
#
_cell.length_a   1.000
_cell.length_b   1.000
_cell.length_c   1.000
_cell.angle_alpha   90.00
_cell.angle_beta   90.00
_cell.angle_gamma   90.00
#
_symmetry.space_group_name_H-M   'P 1'
#
loop_
_entity.id
_entity.type
_entity.pdbx_description
1 polymer ?
#
loop_
_entity_poly.entity_id
_entity_poly.type
_entity_poly.pdbx_seq_one_letter_code
_entity_poly.pdbx_strand_id
1 'polypeptide(L)'
;MKAAPTVQPLLTFGQCLKNILGARKLSASALSRMMEQKSRNSMFRILDDTGGPTVQAAFFESLKASDCLHLTEQEERELERALEVSRFGVAGYMTNQAMHRLLGDVDLQAAADDSLRVDRSRDGSVTTLRESMERLAAEQKRVHFVITGCCYRRVLERIAAAFAGSACEMSIEHYLYTGGDEIIGCVSAIQPVLYLPDYKGYCIDENMFNIQREQVYRCNTITAHCEGAQGQKQVLMAVMIDPQRLLSIGSPDERNIEIVERMMREDRPKMHPIKREFQTSGSPEGYLAYTKSLQRLEQGRSIYDIKLDVPINFVAPEVLVGPARDGFAAHGFAQDDALEEMIGQFYKVHQKRFDNYFQKRRPTHAIFSRQAMEQFAQTGLESDHFFAIRPFSPAERVSILTHLKEQNETNPNFCLYFFKPGYHQPRTEICLYEGAGTMLTVADTDYDLSGAHSEVMITQTEFSRKYKAFFIHDLLESKVLSPAETQRTFEELIEIARNA
;
A
#
# COMPACT_ATOMS: atom_id res chain seq x y z
N MET A 1 -23.04 -10.91 27.84
CA MET A 1 -21.60 -10.83 27.47
C MET A 1 -21.41 -11.72 26.26
N LYS A 2 -21.27 -11.17 25.06
CA LYS A 2 -20.78 -11.93 23.88
C LYS A 2 -19.29 -12.13 24.08
N ALA A 3 -18.82 -13.37 24.03
CA ALA A 3 -17.39 -13.68 24.11
C ALA A 3 -16.64 -12.88 23.05
N ALA A 4 -15.48 -12.30 23.44
CA ALA A 4 -14.58 -11.68 22.50
C ALA A 4 -14.28 -12.67 21.36
N PRO A 5 -14.18 -12.23 20.10
CA PRO A 5 -13.84 -13.13 19.01
C PRO A 5 -12.46 -13.74 19.33
N THR A 6 -12.47 -15.02 19.62
CA THR A 6 -11.24 -15.81 19.82
C THR A 6 -10.48 -15.73 18.50
N VAL A 7 -9.30 -15.11 18.50
CA VAL A 7 -8.41 -15.12 17.35
C VAL A 7 -8.12 -16.59 17.05
N GLN A 8 -8.68 -17.11 15.98
CA GLN A 8 -8.43 -18.48 15.56
C GLN A 8 -6.96 -18.62 15.23
N PRO A 9 -6.27 -19.64 15.76
CA PRO A 9 -4.86 -19.85 15.45
C PRO A 9 -4.67 -20.05 13.94
N LEU A 10 -3.60 -19.47 13.40
CA LEU A 10 -3.23 -19.69 12.01
C LEU A 10 -2.73 -21.12 11.84
N LEU A 11 -3.48 -21.91 11.10
CA LEU A 11 -3.21 -23.34 10.86
C LEU A 11 -2.43 -23.51 9.57
N THR A 12 -1.54 -24.51 9.51
CA THR A 12 -0.96 -25.02 8.27
C THR A 12 -1.99 -25.80 7.46
N PHE A 13 -1.70 -26.04 6.18
CA PHE A 13 -2.62 -26.77 5.28
C PHE A 13 -2.98 -28.14 5.83
N GLY A 14 -1.98 -28.90 6.30
CA GLY A 14 -2.20 -30.23 6.88
C GLY A 14 -3.05 -30.19 8.15
N GLN A 15 -2.82 -29.20 9.03
CA GLN A 15 -3.61 -29.00 10.24
C GLN A 15 -5.07 -28.64 9.91
N CYS A 16 -5.30 -27.71 8.97
CA CYS A 16 -6.63 -27.31 8.53
C CYS A 16 -7.38 -28.49 7.92
N LEU A 17 -6.76 -29.23 7.01
CA LEU A 17 -7.36 -30.41 6.40
C LEU A 17 -7.68 -31.52 7.42
N LYS A 18 -6.79 -31.76 8.41
CA LYS A 18 -7.07 -32.69 9.52
C LYS A 18 -8.32 -32.30 10.31
N ASN A 19 -8.50 -31.00 10.57
CA ASN A 19 -9.69 -30.50 11.28
C ASN A 19 -10.97 -30.76 10.49
N ILE A 20 -10.97 -30.49 9.16
CA ILE A 20 -12.11 -30.75 8.28
C ILE A 20 -12.45 -32.25 8.23
N LEU A 21 -11.42 -33.09 8.08
CA LEU A 21 -11.63 -34.54 8.09
C LEU A 21 -12.16 -35.03 9.42
N GLY A 22 -11.64 -34.52 10.54
CA GLY A 22 -12.12 -34.86 11.89
C GLY A 22 -13.57 -34.48 12.10
N ALA A 23 -14.00 -33.29 11.69
CA ALA A 23 -15.39 -32.86 11.76
C ALA A 23 -16.34 -33.77 10.98
N ARG A 24 -15.88 -34.33 9.86
CA ARG A 24 -16.64 -35.26 9.01
C ARG A 24 -16.46 -36.74 9.37
N LYS A 25 -15.67 -37.01 10.40
CA LYS A 25 -15.33 -38.41 10.84
C LYS A 25 -14.69 -39.23 9.72
N LEU A 26 -13.95 -38.60 8.83
CA LEU A 26 -13.23 -39.22 7.71
C LEU A 26 -11.77 -39.48 8.09
N SER A 27 -11.25 -40.65 7.71
CA SER A 27 -9.83 -40.94 7.84
C SER A 27 -9.05 -40.51 6.60
N ALA A 28 -7.75 -40.29 6.77
CA ALA A 28 -6.81 -40.00 5.65
C ALA A 28 -6.90 -41.09 4.55
N SER A 29 -7.08 -42.36 4.95
CA SER A 29 -7.23 -43.49 4.03
C SER A 29 -8.57 -43.47 3.29
N ALA A 30 -9.63 -42.94 3.93
CA ALA A 30 -10.92 -42.76 3.26
C ALA A 30 -10.82 -41.66 2.18
N LEU A 31 -10.25 -40.51 2.53
CA LEU A 31 -10.02 -39.43 1.57
C LEU A 31 -9.13 -39.88 0.40
N SER A 32 -8.04 -40.61 0.66
CA SER A 32 -7.15 -41.13 -0.38
C SER A 32 -7.90 -42.04 -1.39
N ARG A 33 -8.84 -42.82 -0.91
CA ARG A 33 -9.71 -43.67 -1.77
C ARG A 33 -10.70 -42.84 -2.58
N MET A 34 -11.33 -41.85 -1.96
CA MET A 34 -12.29 -40.94 -2.64
C MET A 34 -11.63 -40.17 -3.78
N MET A 35 -10.37 -39.79 -3.60
CA MET A 35 -9.57 -39.06 -4.61
C MET A 35 -8.84 -39.99 -5.60
N GLU A 36 -9.07 -41.29 -5.58
CA GLU A 36 -8.39 -42.31 -6.40
C GLU A 36 -6.84 -42.20 -6.37
N GLN A 37 -6.31 -41.70 -5.27
CA GLN A 37 -4.86 -41.55 -5.13
C GLN A 37 -4.16 -42.89 -4.86
N LYS A 38 -3.15 -43.20 -5.67
CA LYS A 38 -2.45 -44.48 -5.65
C LYS A 38 -1.55 -44.70 -4.42
N SER A 39 -1.23 -43.66 -3.62
CA SER A 39 -0.30 -43.81 -2.52
C SER A 39 -0.80 -43.18 -1.20
N ARG A 40 -0.96 -44.04 -0.17
CA ARG A 40 -1.23 -43.60 1.21
C ARG A 40 -0.14 -42.68 1.75
N ASN A 41 1.10 -42.89 1.39
CA ASN A 41 2.23 -42.11 1.87
C ASN A 41 2.16 -40.64 1.41
N SER A 42 1.62 -40.38 0.21
CA SER A 42 1.41 -39.01 -0.27
C SER A 42 0.41 -38.26 0.60
N MET A 43 -0.68 -38.91 0.97
CA MET A 43 -1.70 -38.31 1.85
C MET A 43 -1.15 -37.95 3.24
N PHE A 44 -0.38 -38.87 3.86
CA PHE A 44 0.25 -38.57 5.15
C PHE A 44 1.24 -37.41 5.05
N ARG A 45 2.04 -37.35 4.00
CA ARG A 45 2.96 -36.23 3.78
C ARG A 45 2.26 -34.88 3.65
N ILE A 46 1.07 -34.85 3.02
CA ILE A 46 0.24 -33.64 2.92
C ILE A 46 -0.29 -33.26 4.29
N LEU A 47 -0.88 -34.21 5.02
CA LEU A 47 -1.46 -33.97 6.35
C LEU A 47 -0.41 -33.59 7.41
N ASP A 48 0.82 -34.07 7.28
CA ASP A 48 1.91 -33.77 8.23
C ASP A 48 2.80 -32.62 7.76
N ASP A 49 2.36 -31.86 6.74
CA ASP A 49 3.07 -30.71 6.16
C ASP A 49 4.50 -31.03 5.66
N THR A 50 4.80 -32.31 5.40
CA THR A 50 6.11 -32.78 4.92
C THR A 50 6.20 -32.88 3.40
N GLY A 51 5.06 -32.74 2.69
CA GLY A 51 4.99 -32.76 1.22
C GLY A 51 5.50 -31.51 0.53
N GLY A 52 5.58 -30.41 1.25
CA GLY A 52 5.92 -29.08 0.77
C GLY A 52 4.74 -28.34 0.09
N PRO A 53 4.81 -27.01 -0.01
CA PRO A 53 3.68 -26.16 -0.45
C PRO A 53 3.21 -26.46 -1.87
N THR A 54 4.12 -26.76 -2.80
CA THR A 54 3.78 -27.08 -4.21
C THR A 54 2.92 -28.33 -4.31
N VAL A 55 3.26 -29.37 -3.52
CA VAL A 55 2.50 -30.63 -3.49
C VAL A 55 1.13 -30.41 -2.86
N GLN A 56 1.07 -29.59 -1.80
CA GLN A 56 -0.17 -29.22 -1.13
C GLN A 56 -1.08 -28.41 -2.06
N ALA A 57 -0.54 -27.45 -2.82
CA ALA A 57 -1.30 -26.68 -3.81
C ALA A 57 -1.89 -27.59 -4.91
N ALA A 58 -1.09 -28.47 -5.51
CA ALA A 58 -1.56 -29.42 -6.52
C ALA A 58 -2.63 -30.36 -5.95
N PHE A 59 -2.46 -30.81 -4.71
CA PHE A 59 -3.47 -31.62 -4.03
C PHE A 59 -4.77 -30.85 -3.80
N PHE A 60 -4.71 -29.59 -3.37
CA PHE A 60 -5.88 -28.75 -3.14
C PHE A 60 -6.67 -28.51 -4.43
N GLU A 61 -6.01 -28.24 -5.55
CA GLU A 61 -6.68 -28.13 -6.84
C GLU A 61 -7.36 -29.44 -7.24
N SER A 62 -6.71 -30.60 -7.02
CA SER A 62 -7.31 -31.91 -7.25
C SER A 62 -8.51 -32.16 -6.33
N LEU A 63 -8.43 -31.71 -5.09
CA LEU A 63 -9.53 -31.83 -4.11
C LEU A 63 -10.76 -31.02 -4.53
N LYS A 64 -10.56 -29.78 -4.97
CA LYS A 64 -11.63 -28.92 -5.54
C LYS A 64 -12.24 -29.56 -6.79
N ALA A 65 -11.41 -30.03 -7.73
CA ALA A 65 -11.88 -30.62 -8.97
C ALA A 65 -12.68 -31.91 -8.76
N SER A 66 -12.33 -32.72 -7.76
CA SER A 66 -13.04 -33.98 -7.46
C SER A 66 -14.38 -33.77 -6.72
N ASP A 67 -14.54 -32.64 -6.08
CA ASP A 67 -15.67 -32.30 -5.17
C ASP A 67 -16.03 -33.40 -4.13
N CYS A 68 -15.09 -34.30 -3.87
CA CYS A 68 -15.35 -35.50 -3.03
C CYS A 68 -15.60 -35.16 -1.57
N LEU A 69 -15.20 -33.99 -1.10
CA LEU A 69 -15.49 -33.51 0.25
C LEU A 69 -16.69 -32.56 0.33
N HIS A 70 -17.23 -32.08 -0.79
CA HIS A 70 -18.26 -31.05 -0.83
C HIS A 70 -17.91 -29.90 0.13
N LEU A 71 -16.75 -29.26 -0.10
CA LEU A 71 -16.25 -28.17 0.73
C LEU A 71 -17.22 -26.99 0.68
N THR A 72 -17.50 -26.40 1.81
CA THR A 72 -18.19 -25.11 1.85
C THR A 72 -17.25 -24.00 1.43
N GLU A 73 -17.77 -22.88 0.93
CA GLU A 73 -16.96 -21.70 0.60
C GLU A 73 -16.06 -21.24 1.76
N GLN A 74 -16.53 -21.41 2.99
CA GLN A 74 -15.75 -21.06 4.18
C GLN A 74 -14.56 -22.01 4.34
N GLU A 75 -14.77 -23.34 4.20
CA GLU A 75 -13.70 -24.34 4.30
C GLU A 75 -12.68 -24.20 3.18
N GLU A 76 -13.12 -23.86 1.97
CA GLU A 76 -12.20 -23.54 0.85
C GLU A 76 -11.32 -22.35 1.18
N ARG A 77 -11.90 -21.24 1.65
CA ARG A 77 -11.15 -20.05 2.07
C ARG A 77 -10.18 -20.34 3.22
N GLU A 78 -10.58 -21.19 4.17
CA GLU A 78 -9.71 -21.61 5.28
C GLU A 78 -8.53 -22.47 4.78
N LEU A 79 -8.75 -23.35 3.82
CA LEU A 79 -7.68 -24.16 3.20
C LEU A 79 -6.75 -23.30 2.34
N GLU A 80 -7.27 -22.34 1.57
CA GLU A 80 -6.46 -21.37 0.81
C GLU A 80 -5.55 -20.57 1.74
N ARG A 81 -6.12 -20.04 2.81
CA ARG A 81 -5.35 -19.32 3.83
C ARG A 81 -4.28 -20.22 4.46
N ALA A 82 -4.65 -21.46 4.80
CA ALA A 82 -3.74 -22.42 5.41
C ALA A 82 -2.61 -22.85 4.46
N LEU A 83 -2.88 -22.88 3.15
CA LEU A 83 -1.86 -23.11 2.12
C LEU A 83 -0.84 -21.97 2.06
N GLU A 84 -1.30 -20.72 2.15
CA GLU A 84 -0.40 -19.56 2.23
C GLU A 84 0.46 -19.59 3.52
N VAL A 85 -0.14 -19.96 4.65
CA VAL A 85 0.60 -20.16 5.91
C VAL A 85 1.65 -21.27 5.78
N SER A 86 1.32 -22.38 5.11
CA SER A 86 2.29 -23.45 4.85
C SER A 86 3.43 -23.01 3.92
N ARG A 87 3.14 -22.11 2.98
CA ARG A 87 4.11 -21.60 2.00
C ARG A 87 5.08 -20.59 2.59
N PHE A 88 4.58 -19.64 3.36
CA PHE A 88 5.36 -18.48 3.82
C PHE A 88 5.70 -18.52 5.31
N GLY A 89 5.15 -19.44 6.06
CA GLY A 89 5.13 -19.42 7.52
C GLY A 89 4.18 -18.34 8.06
N VAL A 90 3.90 -18.35 9.35
CA VAL A 90 2.97 -17.40 9.98
C VAL A 90 3.43 -15.95 9.80
N ALA A 91 4.70 -15.66 10.03
CA ALA A 91 5.24 -14.30 9.90
C ALA A 91 5.20 -13.80 8.44
N GLY A 92 5.58 -14.63 7.48
CA GLY A 92 5.50 -14.32 6.05
C GLY A 92 4.07 -14.09 5.58
N TYR A 93 3.13 -14.95 6.01
CA TYR A 93 1.70 -14.77 5.74
C TYR A 93 1.19 -13.42 6.26
N MET A 94 1.49 -13.06 7.51
CA MET A 94 1.08 -11.78 8.10
C MET A 94 1.69 -10.59 7.33
N THR A 95 2.94 -10.70 6.91
CA THR A 95 3.61 -9.69 6.07
C THR A 95 2.89 -9.53 4.73
N ASN A 96 2.60 -10.64 4.03
CA ASN A 96 1.89 -10.60 2.75
C ASN A 96 0.49 -10.02 2.90
N GLN A 97 -0.24 -10.37 3.95
CA GLN A 97 -1.56 -9.79 4.24
C GLN A 97 -1.48 -8.27 4.50
N ALA A 98 -0.43 -7.80 5.15
CA ALA A 98 -0.23 -6.36 5.35
C ALA A 98 0.12 -5.66 4.03
N MET A 99 0.91 -6.30 3.16
CA MET A 99 1.22 -5.78 1.81
C MET A 99 -0.04 -5.73 0.92
N HIS A 100 -0.86 -6.79 0.93
CA HIS A 100 -2.15 -6.76 0.20
C HIS A 100 -3.07 -5.64 0.69
N ARG A 101 -3.07 -5.35 1.99
CA ARG A 101 -3.82 -4.20 2.53
C ARG A 101 -3.26 -2.85 2.09
N LEU A 102 -1.93 -2.73 1.93
CA LEU A 102 -1.33 -1.51 1.37
C LEU A 102 -1.71 -1.27 -0.09
N LEU A 103 -1.88 -2.34 -0.86
CA LEU A 103 -2.33 -2.25 -2.26
C LEU A 103 -3.83 -1.93 -2.36
N GLY A 104 -4.61 -2.29 -1.33
CA GLY A 104 -6.05 -2.04 -1.29
C GLY A 104 -6.39 -0.60 -0.89
N ASP A 105 -7.69 -0.31 -0.95
CA ASP A 105 -8.25 0.97 -0.56
C ASP A 105 -8.16 1.24 0.94
N VAL A 106 -7.90 2.50 1.27
CA VAL A 106 -8.27 3.06 2.57
C VAL A 106 -9.73 3.49 2.45
N ASP A 107 -10.67 2.55 2.56
CA ASP A 107 -12.08 2.90 2.62
C ASP A 107 -12.38 3.56 3.98
N LEU A 108 -12.24 4.89 4.03
CA LEU A 108 -12.58 5.68 5.20
C LEU A 108 -14.09 5.59 5.53
N GLN A 109 -14.93 5.21 4.56
CA GLN A 109 -16.37 5.04 4.77
C GLN A 109 -16.73 3.65 5.29
N ALA A 110 -16.00 2.60 4.90
CA ALA A 110 -16.22 1.24 5.41
C ALA A 110 -15.77 1.06 6.87
N ALA A 111 -15.10 2.04 7.45
CA ALA A 111 -14.82 2.09 8.88
C ALA A 111 -16.11 2.22 9.74
N ALA A 112 -17.25 1.72 9.26
CA ALA A 112 -18.56 1.82 9.95
C ALA A 112 -18.68 0.99 11.23
N ASP A 113 -17.63 0.27 11.64
CA ASP A 113 -17.64 -0.46 12.91
C ASP A 113 -17.39 0.50 14.08
N ASP A 114 -18.48 0.98 14.67
CA ASP A 114 -18.51 1.87 15.85
C ASP A 114 -18.10 1.16 17.16
N SER A 115 -17.38 0.05 17.07
CA SER A 115 -17.01 -0.77 18.23
C SER A 115 -15.84 -0.18 19.04
N LEU A 116 -15.06 0.78 18.50
CA LEU A 116 -13.99 1.45 19.24
C LEU A 116 -14.56 2.38 20.30
N ARG A 117 -14.35 2.03 21.56
CA ARG A 117 -14.86 2.76 22.74
C ARG A 117 -13.77 3.55 23.44
N VAL A 118 -14.15 4.74 23.90
CA VAL A 118 -13.32 5.59 24.76
C VAL A 118 -13.95 5.62 26.15
N ASP A 119 -13.34 4.94 27.10
CA ASP A 119 -13.75 4.96 28.51
C ASP A 119 -13.15 6.21 29.19
N ARG A 120 -13.98 7.07 29.75
CA ARG A 120 -13.52 8.26 30.48
C ARG A 120 -13.25 7.91 31.94
N SER A 121 -12.03 8.16 32.40
CA SER A 121 -11.60 7.82 33.77
C SER A 121 -12.29 8.61 34.87
N ARG A 122 -12.88 9.80 34.58
CA ARG A 122 -13.47 10.69 35.60
C ARG A 122 -14.92 10.39 35.95
N ASP A 123 -15.73 10.02 35.02
CA ASP A 123 -17.18 9.88 35.18
C ASP A 123 -17.73 8.50 34.74
N GLY A 124 -16.85 7.62 34.33
CA GLY A 124 -17.24 6.30 33.82
C GLY A 124 -18.08 6.32 32.54
N SER A 125 -18.20 7.49 31.89
CA SER A 125 -18.93 7.58 30.63
C SER A 125 -18.15 6.92 29.49
N VAL A 126 -18.87 6.22 28.63
CA VAL A 126 -18.31 5.55 27.47
C VAL A 126 -18.85 6.27 26.23
N THR A 127 -17.92 6.78 25.39
CA THR A 127 -18.26 7.34 24.07
C THR A 127 -17.54 6.55 23.00
N THR A 128 -18.02 6.63 21.76
CA THR A 128 -17.25 6.08 20.64
C THR A 128 -16.06 6.97 20.32
N LEU A 129 -15.00 6.39 19.77
CA LEU A 129 -13.84 7.17 19.29
C LEU A 129 -14.29 8.16 18.21
N ARG A 130 -15.21 7.75 17.34
CA ARG A 130 -15.81 8.57 16.30
C ARG A 130 -16.42 9.85 16.89
N GLU A 131 -17.37 9.72 17.82
CA GLU A 131 -18.01 10.89 18.48
C GLU A 131 -16.98 11.82 19.14
N SER A 132 -15.93 11.24 19.74
CA SER A 132 -14.87 12.02 20.37
C SER A 132 -14.05 12.81 19.36
N MET A 133 -13.71 12.22 18.20
CA MET A 133 -12.93 12.87 17.15
C MET A 133 -13.77 13.89 16.38
N GLU A 134 -15.03 13.59 16.04
CA GLU A 134 -15.97 14.51 15.41
C GLU A 134 -16.20 15.75 16.27
N ARG A 135 -16.31 15.58 17.59
CA ARG A 135 -16.42 16.71 18.53
C ARG A 135 -15.16 17.57 18.54
N LEU A 136 -13.97 16.95 18.60
CA LEU A 136 -12.71 17.70 18.54
C LEU A 136 -12.62 18.50 17.24
N ALA A 137 -12.94 17.90 16.12
CA ALA A 137 -12.92 18.55 14.81
C ALA A 137 -13.92 19.71 14.71
N ALA A 138 -15.08 19.61 15.38
CA ALA A 138 -16.12 20.67 15.38
C ALA A 138 -15.83 21.81 16.35
N GLU A 139 -15.25 21.52 17.52
CA GLU A 139 -15.10 22.50 18.62
C GLU A 139 -13.74 23.21 18.62
N GLN A 140 -12.71 22.62 17.99
CA GLN A 140 -11.34 23.15 18.04
C GLN A 140 -10.97 23.87 16.74
N LYS A 141 -10.14 24.90 16.86
CA LYS A 141 -9.52 25.58 15.72
C LYS A 141 -8.31 24.79 15.20
N ARG A 142 -7.54 24.22 16.14
CA ARG A 142 -6.34 23.42 15.82
C ARG A 142 -6.22 22.25 16.77
N VAL A 143 -5.80 21.10 16.24
CA VAL A 143 -5.46 19.91 17.02
C VAL A 143 -4.11 19.35 16.53
N HIS A 144 -3.16 19.23 17.46
CA HIS A 144 -1.89 18.57 17.22
C HIS A 144 -1.85 17.25 17.97
N PHE A 145 -1.76 16.14 17.25
CA PHE A 145 -1.64 14.81 17.83
C PHE A 145 -0.17 14.41 17.96
N VAL A 146 0.20 13.93 19.15
CA VAL A 146 1.47 13.21 19.39
C VAL A 146 1.10 11.77 19.71
N ILE A 147 1.55 10.85 18.88
CA ILE A 147 1.18 9.44 18.94
C ILE A 147 2.44 8.61 19.14
N THR A 148 2.42 7.66 20.08
CA THR A 148 3.52 6.71 20.30
C THR A 148 3.07 5.28 20.13
N GLY A 149 4.00 4.41 19.75
CA GLY A 149 3.75 3.00 19.51
C GLY A 149 3.16 2.70 18.14
N CYS A 150 2.70 1.47 17.99
CA CYS A 150 2.06 1.02 16.78
C CYS A 150 0.55 1.26 16.91
N CYS A 151 0.05 2.35 16.35
CA CYS A 151 -1.38 2.62 16.37
C CYS A 151 -2.13 1.67 15.45
N TYR A 152 -3.27 1.20 15.93
CA TYR A 152 -4.16 0.39 15.13
C TYR A 152 -4.75 1.20 13.98
N ARG A 153 -4.75 0.65 12.78
CA ARG A 153 -5.27 1.26 11.55
C ARG A 153 -6.63 1.93 11.77
N ARG A 154 -7.57 1.23 12.43
CA ARG A 154 -8.92 1.76 12.71
C ARG A 154 -8.94 3.06 13.48
N VAL A 155 -8.00 3.27 14.41
CA VAL A 155 -7.89 4.52 15.17
C VAL A 155 -7.49 5.66 14.24
N LEU A 156 -6.49 5.43 13.40
CA LEU A 156 -5.98 6.41 12.44
C LEU A 156 -7.01 6.73 11.35
N GLU A 157 -7.76 5.73 10.88
CA GLU A 157 -8.91 5.92 9.98
C GLU A 157 -9.97 6.84 10.60
N ARG A 158 -10.28 6.68 11.88
CA ARG A 158 -11.25 7.54 12.58
C ARG A 158 -10.73 8.97 12.76
N ILE A 159 -9.46 9.12 13.10
CA ILE A 159 -8.83 10.45 13.15
C ILE A 159 -8.90 11.10 11.76
N ALA A 160 -8.42 10.44 10.72
CA ALA A 160 -8.42 10.99 9.36
C ALA A 160 -9.84 11.35 8.90
N ALA A 161 -10.81 10.46 9.07
CA ALA A 161 -12.19 10.68 8.64
C ALA A 161 -12.88 11.83 9.38
N ALA A 162 -12.65 11.99 10.69
CA ALA A 162 -13.27 13.06 11.47
C ALA A 162 -12.77 14.47 11.08
N PHE A 163 -11.54 14.57 10.62
CA PHE A 163 -10.93 15.85 10.22
C PHE A 163 -11.01 16.10 8.72
N ALA A 164 -11.41 15.12 7.90
CA ALA A 164 -11.62 15.29 6.47
C ALA A 164 -12.72 16.33 6.21
N GLY A 165 -12.38 17.40 5.49
CA GLY A 165 -13.31 18.51 5.21
C GLY A 165 -13.67 19.39 6.42
N SER A 166 -13.06 19.19 7.59
CA SER A 166 -13.21 20.05 8.76
C SER A 166 -12.46 21.37 8.58
N ALA A 167 -12.95 22.45 9.20
CA ALA A 167 -12.25 23.74 9.29
C ALA A 167 -11.13 23.71 10.35
N CYS A 168 -11.00 22.64 11.13
CA CYS A 168 -9.99 22.47 12.15
C CYS A 168 -8.64 22.10 11.51
N GLU A 169 -7.60 22.85 11.80
CA GLU A 169 -6.23 22.52 11.39
C GLU A 169 -5.73 21.32 12.20
N MET A 170 -5.39 20.23 11.51
CA MET A 170 -4.88 19.00 12.14
C MET A 170 -3.44 18.74 11.76
N SER A 171 -2.61 18.36 12.72
CA SER A 171 -1.26 17.84 12.50
C SER A 171 -0.97 16.64 13.38
N ILE A 172 -0.11 15.74 12.90
CA ILE A 172 0.24 14.48 13.59
C ILE A 172 1.76 14.31 13.64
N GLU A 173 2.30 14.13 14.84
CA GLU A 173 3.63 13.57 15.07
C GLU A 173 3.48 12.13 15.59
N HIS A 174 4.02 11.17 14.85
CA HIS A 174 3.88 9.75 15.17
C HIS A 174 5.24 9.08 15.37
N TYR A 175 5.47 8.55 16.54
CA TYR A 175 6.68 7.86 16.95
C TYR A 175 6.42 6.35 16.93
N LEU A 176 6.83 5.69 15.85
CA LEU A 176 6.57 4.28 15.57
C LEU A 176 7.72 3.43 16.08
N TYR A 177 7.45 2.53 17.01
CA TYR A 177 8.41 1.50 17.36
C TYR A 177 8.33 0.36 16.34
N THR A 178 9.40 0.20 15.56
CA THR A 178 9.49 -0.78 14.47
C THR A 178 10.53 -1.84 14.83
N GLY A 179 10.23 -2.69 15.79
CA GLY A 179 11.09 -3.84 16.09
C GLY A 179 11.11 -4.82 14.91
N GLY A 180 12.26 -4.91 14.23
CA GLY A 180 12.60 -5.92 13.23
C GLY A 180 11.55 -6.21 12.13
N ASP A 181 10.64 -7.12 12.39
CA ASP A 181 9.70 -7.66 11.40
C ASP A 181 8.38 -6.88 11.23
N GLU A 182 8.12 -5.85 12.04
CA GLU A 182 6.82 -5.20 12.13
C GLU A 182 6.61 -4.02 11.16
N ILE A 183 7.67 -3.55 10.48
CA ILE A 183 7.61 -2.34 9.65
C ILE A 183 6.49 -2.35 8.60
N ILE A 184 6.19 -3.49 7.98
CA ILE A 184 5.12 -3.58 6.99
C ILE A 184 3.75 -3.40 7.64
N GLY A 185 3.55 -4.02 8.80
CA GLY A 185 2.34 -3.84 9.60
C GLY A 185 2.16 -2.39 10.02
N CYS A 186 3.25 -1.74 10.45
CA CYS A 186 3.26 -0.32 10.83
C CYS A 186 2.89 0.58 9.65
N VAL A 187 3.54 0.43 8.49
CA VAL A 187 3.24 1.22 7.29
C VAL A 187 1.80 0.99 6.83
N SER A 188 1.32 -0.26 6.84
CA SER A 188 -0.07 -0.57 6.53
C SER A 188 -1.05 0.06 7.52
N ALA A 189 -0.71 0.11 8.81
CA ALA A 189 -1.56 0.70 9.83
C ALA A 189 -1.67 2.23 9.71
N ILE A 190 -0.57 2.92 9.38
CA ILE A 190 -0.52 4.38 9.25
C ILE A 190 -0.98 4.89 7.88
N GLN A 191 -1.23 4.02 6.92
CA GLN A 191 -1.66 4.41 5.56
C GLN A 191 -2.76 5.47 5.55
N PRO A 192 -3.81 5.43 6.41
CA PRO A 192 -4.88 6.44 6.41
C PRO A 192 -4.40 7.87 6.68
N VAL A 193 -3.30 8.04 7.39
CA VAL A 193 -2.74 9.35 7.75
C VAL A 193 -1.43 9.66 7.04
N LEU A 194 -0.83 8.69 6.36
CA LEU A 194 0.48 8.80 5.75
C LEU A 194 0.53 9.92 4.70
N TYR A 195 -0.56 10.13 3.99
CA TYR A 195 -0.70 11.12 2.91
C TYR A 195 -1.17 12.50 3.39
N LEU A 196 -1.50 12.65 4.67
CA LEU A 196 -1.86 13.96 5.21
C LEU A 196 -0.65 14.89 5.17
N PRO A 197 -0.81 16.16 4.71
CA PRO A 197 0.29 17.12 4.58
C PRO A 197 1.09 17.31 5.87
N ASP A 198 0.40 17.40 6.99
CA ASP A 198 0.98 17.66 8.31
C ASP A 198 1.23 16.38 9.13
N TYR A 199 1.34 15.22 8.48
CA TYR A 199 1.76 13.98 9.10
C TYR A 199 3.28 13.84 9.10
N LYS A 200 3.87 13.64 10.28
CA LYS A 200 5.31 13.38 10.48
C LYS A 200 5.48 12.08 11.26
N GLY A 201 5.95 11.04 10.57
CA GLY A 201 6.25 9.73 11.18
C GLY A 201 7.74 9.54 11.40
N TYR A 202 8.11 8.98 12.54
CA TYR A 202 9.49 8.66 12.91
C TYR A 202 9.58 7.22 13.33
N CYS A 203 10.46 6.45 12.70
CA CYS A 203 10.73 5.05 13.06
C CYS A 203 11.82 4.96 14.13
N ILE A 204 11.59 4.10 15.09
CA ILE A 204 12.49 3.79 16.18
C ILE A 204 12.79 2.31 16.10
N ASP A 205 14.04 1.99 15.76
CA ASP A 205 14.51 0.61 15.69
C ASP A 205 14.80 0.05 17.08
N GLU A 206 14.74 -1.26 17.19
CA GLU A 206 15.09 -1.97 18.42
C GLU A 206 16.53 -1.65 18.85
N ASN A 207 16.72 -1.39 20.13
CA ASN A 207 18.01 -0.99 20.74
C ASN A 207 18.57 0.37 20.29
N MET A 208 17.78 1.21 19.63
CA MET A 208 18.18 2.59 19.29
C MET A 208 18.41 3.45 20.55
N PHE A 209 17.65 3.17 21.61
CA PHE A 209 17.72 3.86 22.90
C PHE A 209 17.88 2.85 24.02
N ASN A 210 18.12 3.33 25.25
CA ASN A 210 18.09 2.47 26.43
C ASN A 210 16.65 1.99 26.70
N ILE A 211 16.51 0.87 27.42
CA ILE A 211 15.24 0.18 27.67
C ILE A 211 14.18 1.14 28.25
N GLN A 212 14.55 2.07 29.13
CA GLN A 212 13.61 3.00 29.77
C GLN A 212 13.02 4.00 28.76
N ARG A 213 13.83 4.53 27.85
CA ARG A 213 13.38 5.42 26.77
C ARG A 213 12.57 4.66 25.72
N GLU A 214 12.98 3.45 25.35
CA GLU A 214 12.24 2.61 24.40
C GLU A 214 10.84 2.28 24.91
N GLN A 215 10.66 2.07 26.23
CA GLN A 215 9.33 1.81 26.80
C GLN A 215 8.34 2.94 26.54
N VAL A 216 8.79 4.20 26.52
CA VAL A 216 7.91 5.34 26.20
C VAL A 216 7.38 5.20 24.77
N TYR A 217 8.21 4.80 23.83
CA TYR A 217 7.84 4.64 22.44
C TYR A 217 7.06 3.35 22.15
N ARG A 218 7.18 2.35 23.01
CA ARG A 218 6.39 1.10 22.94
C ARG A 218 4.97 1.27 23.50
N CYS A 219 4.73 2.32 24.32
CA CYS A 219 3.40 2.60 24.85
C CYS A 219 2.51 3.14 23.73
N ASN A 220 1.33 2.56 23.56
CA ASN A 220 0.33 3.02 22.60
C ASN A 220 -0.45 4.19 23.20
N THR A 221 0.06 5.42 23.03
CA THR A 221 -0.57 6.63 23.55
C THR A 221 -0.94 7.61 22.45
N ILE A 222 -2.01 8.33 22.66
CA ILE A 222 -2.46 9.44 21.82
C ILE A 222 -2.61 10.66 22.72
N THR A 223 -1.80 11.68 22.48
CA THR A 223 -1.91 12.99 23.14
C THR A 223 -2.42 13.99 22.12
N ALA A 224 -3.48 14.73 22.43
CA ALA A 224 -4.03 15.77 21.59
C ALA A 224 -3.88 17.12 22.26
N HIS A 225 -3.09 18.02 21.66
CA HIS A 225 -3.00 19.42 22.03
C HIS A 225 -4.04 20.20 21.24
N CYS A 226 -5.06 20.70 21.94
CA CYS A 226 -6.20 21.37 21.34
C CYS A 226 -6.11 22.88 21.58
N GLU A 227 -6.41 23.67 20.54
CA GLU A 227 -6.57 25.12 20.62
C GLU A 227 -7.97 25.49 20.13
N GLY A 228 -8.79 26.03 21.04
CA GLY A 228 -10.14 26.47 20.72
C GLY A 228 -10.19 27.81 20.00
N ALA A 229 -11.36 28.21 19.49
CA ALA A 229 -11.57 29.44 18.71
C ALA A 229 -11.17 30.72 19.44
N GLN A 230 -11.21 30.72 20.77
CA GLN A 230 -10.84 31.87 21.62
C GLN A 230 -9.40 31.76 22.16
N GLY A 231 -8.59 30.82 21.65
CA GLY A 231 -7.20 30.63 22.05
C GLY A 231 -7.04 29.83 23.36
N GLN A 232 -8.11 29.27 23.91
CA GLN A 232 -8.01 28.38 25.07
C GLN A 232 -7.27 27.09 24.66
N LYS A 233 -6.30 26.69 25.50
CA LYS A 233 -5.50 25.49 25.28
C LYS A 233 -5.96 24.36 26.21
N GLN A 234 -6.00 23.16 25.67
CA GLN A 234 -6.34 21.95 26.42
C GLN A 234 -5.47 20.79 25.92
N VAL A 235 -5.04 19.93 26.82
CA VAL A 235 -4.36 18.67 26.49
C VAL A 235 -5.25 17.51 26.89
N LEU A 236 -5.47 16.62 25.94
CA LEU A 236 -6.19 15.37 26.13
C LEU A 236 -5.24 14.22 25.91
N MET A 237 -5.34 13.17 26.71
CA MET A 237 -4.53 11.97 26.56
C MET A 237 -5.40 10.73 26.57
N ALA A 238 -5.10 9.78 25.70
CA ALA A 238 -5.69 8.46 25.72
C ALA A 238 -4.60 7.39 25.63
N VAL A 239 -4.80 6.30 26.35
CA VAL A 239 -3.94 5.11 26.30
C VAL A 239 -4.75 3.96 25.73
N MET A 240 -4.21 3.27 24.77
CA MET A 240 -4.84 2.08 24.22
C MET A 240 -4.63 0.90 25.17
N ILE A 241 -5.72 0.36 25.68
CA ILE A 241 -5.71 -0.80 26.59
C ILE A 241 -5.72 -2.10 25.79
N ASP A 242 -6.54 -2.14 24.75
CA ASP A 242 -6.67 -3.26 23.83
C ASP A 242 -7.12 -2.75 22.42
N PRO A 243 -7.14 -3.58 21.38
CA PRO A 243 -7.49 -3.15 20.02
C PRO A 243 -8.88 -2.51 19.84
N GLN A 244 -9.75 -2.59 20.84
CA GLN A 244 -11.12 -2.07 20.80
C GLN A 244 -11.41 -1.00 21.85
N ARG A 245 -10.45 -0.71 22.75
CA ARG A 245 -10.69 0.18 23.91
C ARG A 245 -9.53 1.14 24.16
N LEU A 246 -9.86 2.41 24.23
CA LEU A 246 -8.98 3.46 24.71
C LEU A 246 -9.45 3.93 26.09
N LEU A 247 -8.52 4.18 27.00
CA LEU A 247 -8.77 4.87 28.25
C LEU A 247 -8.38 6.34 28.09
N SER A 248 -9.35 7.23 28.15
CA SER A 248 -9.11 8.68 28.19
C SER A 248 -8.73 9.08 29.61
N ILE A 249 -7.56 9.69 29.76
CA ILE A 249 -7.06 10.24 31.01
C ILE A 249 -7.53 11.70 31.07
N GLY A 250 -8.50 11.97 31.94
CA GLY A 250 -9.00 13.32 32.16
C GLY A 250 -8.00 14.15 32.96
N SER A 251 -7.57 15.29 32.43
CA SER A 251 -6.61 16.24 33.03
C SER A 251 -5.25 15.59 33.30
N PRO A 252 -4.53 15.18 32.27
CA PRO A 252 -3.17 14.69 32.43
C PRO A 252 -2.30 15.81 33.05
N ASP A 253 -1.28 15.42 33.79
CA ASP A 253 -0.30 16.39 34.28
C ASP A 253 0.51 16.95 33.11
N GLU A 254 0.21 18.18 32.72
CA GLU A 254 0.84 18.84 31.56
C GLU A 254 2.36 18.93 31.71
N ARG A 255 2.91 19.01 32.92
CA ARG A 255 4.37 19.02 33.14
C ARG A 255 5.01 17.70 32.77
N ASN A 256 4.37 16.58 33.10
CA ASN A 256 4.87 15.26 32.76
C ASN A 256 4.80 15.04 31.24
N ILE A 257 3.73 15.49 30.59
CA ILE A 257 3.62 15.44 29.11
C ILE A 257 4.73 16.27 28.50
N GLU A 258 4.95 17.51 28.95
CA GLU A 258 6.00 18.39 28.43
C GLU A 258 7.40 17.77 28.56
N ILE A 259 7.69 17.11 29.69
CA ILE A 259 8.97 16.38 29.88
C ILE A 259 9.14 15.28 28.86
N VAL A 260 8.12 14.44 28.67
CA VAL A 260 8.15 13.33 27.71
C VAL A 260 8.31 13.83 26.27
N GLU A 261 7.54 14.85 25.89
CA GLU A 261 7.62 15.43 24.54
C GLU A 261 8.95 16.16 24.27
N ARG A 262 9.53 16.81 25.30
CA ARG A 262 10.86 17.38 25.19
C ARG A 262 11.88 16.29 24.93
N MET A 263 11.82 15.18 25.66
CA MET A 263 12.67 14.01 25.44
C MET A 263 12.52 13.47 24.00
N MET A 264 11.29 13.37 23.51
CA MET A 264 11.02 12.93 22.12
C MET A 264 11.63 13.89 21.09
N ARG A 265 11.51 15.21 21.29
CA ARG A 265 12.13 16.22 20.43
C ARG A 265 13.67 16.14 20.44
N GLU A 266 14.29 15.85 21.59
CA GLU A 266 15.73 15.64 21.72
C GLU A 266 16.21 14.35 21.01
N ASP A 267 15.39 13.32 21.01
CA ASP A 267 15.68 12.04 20.37
C ASP A 267 15.43 12.05 18.85
N ARG A 268 14.54 12.90 18.36
CA ARG A 268 14.11 12.99 16.95
C ARG A 268 15.27 13.02 15.92
N PRO A 269 16.38 13.75 16.11
CA PRO A 269 17.50 13.76 15.15
C PRO A 269 18.16 12.39 14.95
N LYS A 270 17.96 11.44 15.88
CA LYS A 270 18.49 10.08 15.79
C LYS A 270 17.54 9.13 15.09
N MET A 271 16.26 9.47 14.99
CA MET A 271 15.22 8.64 14.40
C MET A 271 15.20 8.73 12.88
N HIS A 272 14.67 7.70 12.25
CA HIS A 272 14.49 7.67 10.80
C HIS A 272 13.10 8.20 10.43
N PRO A 273 12.99 9.29 9.65
CA PRO A 273 11.69 9.70 9.14
C PRO A 273 11.13 8.62 8.23
N ILE A 274 9.83 8.32 8.40
CA ILE A 274 9.19 7.26 7.62
C ILE A 274 8.95 7.69 6.18
N LYS A 275 8.69 8.98 5.95
CA LYS A 275 8.43 9.51 4.62
C LYS A 275 9.35 10.68 4.28
N ARG A 276 9.67 10.80 2.99
CA ARG A 276 10.08 12.07 2.38
C ARG A 276 8.93 12.53 1.49
N GLU A 277 8.51 13.76 1.67
CA GLU A 277 7.53 14.38 0.78
C GLU A 277 8.24 14.82 -0.51
N PHE A 278 7.66 14.45 -1.63
CA PHE A 278 7.97 15.10 -2.89
C PHE A 278 6.97 16.23 -3.04
N GLN A 279 7.40 17.45 -2.76
CA GLN A 279 6.56 18.61 -3.08
C GLN A 279 6.60 18.81 -4.60
N THR A 280 5.50 18.45 -5.22
CA THR A 280 5.22 18.91 -6.57
C THR A 280 4.52 20.25 -6.41
N SER A 281 5.20 21.33 -6.75
CA SER A 281 4.49 22.60 -6.91
C SER A 281 3.65 22.51 -8.19
N GLY A 282 2.42 23.02 -8.17
CA GLY A 282 1.54 23.09 -9.34
C GLY A 282 2.08 23.99 -10.47
N SER A 283 3.40 24.11 -10.59
CA SER A 283 4.08 24.87 -11.62
C SER A 283 4.89 23.96 -12.55
N PRO A 284 5.08 24.34 -13.81
CA PRO A 284 5.92 23.64 -14.78
C PRO A 284 7.35 23.39 -14.29
N GLU A 285 7.95 24.36 -13.62
CA GLU A 285 9.30 24.26 -13.06
C GLU A 285 9.36 23.25 -11.91
N GLY A 286 8.33 23.26 -11.07
CA GLY A 286 8.20 22.27 -9.99
C GLY A 286 8.11 20.86 -10.52
N TYR A 287 7.30 20.63 -11.56
CA TYR A 287 7.22 19.35 -12.23
C TYR A 287 8.53 18.90 -12.86
N LEU A 288 9.23 19.81 -13.54
CA LEU A 288 10.54 19.51 -14.09
C LEU A 288 11.55 19.14 -12.99
N ALA A 289 11.50 19.83 -11.85
CA ALA A 289 12.33 19.50 -10.68
C ALA A 289 11.99 18.12 -10.11
N TYR A 290 10.71 17.82 -9.99
CA TYR A 290 10.21 16.52 -9.58
C TYR A 290 10.66 15.41 -10.53
N THR A 291 10.43 15.55 -11.83
CA THR A 291 10.83 14.58 -12.85
C THR A 291 12.36 14.34 -12.86
N LYS A 292 13.17 15.40 -12.63
CA LYS A 292 14.61 15.28 -12.42
C LYS A 292 14.94 14.47 -11.15
N SER A 293 14.15 14.57 -10.12
CA SER A 293 14.32 13.78 -8.88
C SER A 293 14.02 12.30 -9.12
N LEU A 294 12.94 11.99 -9.83
CA LEU A 294 12.61 10.63 -10.24
C LEU A 294 13.70 10.03 -11.13
N GLN A 295 14.19 10.78 -12.13
CA GLN A 295 15.27 10.34 -13.01
C GLN A 295 16.52 9.92 -12.22
N ARG A 296 16.86 10.62 -11.13
CA ARG A 296 17.97 10.25 -10.24
C ARG A 296 17.66 8.99 -9.42
N LEU A 297 16.41 8.80 -9.00
CA LEU A 297 15.98 7.59 -8.27
C LEU A 297 16.04 6.35 -9.19
N GLU A 298 15.65 6.49 -10.43
CA GLU A 298 15.62 5.41 -11.42
C GLU A 298 17.03 4.99 -11.88
N GLN A 299 17.99 5.92 -11.85
CA GLN A 299 19.29 5.73 -12.47
C GLN A 299 20.08 4.56 -11.87
N GLY A 300 20.36 3.56 -12.71
CA GLY A 300 21.23 2.41 -12.37
C GLY A 300 20.66 1.44 -11.33
N ARG A 301 19.35 1.49 -11.06
CA ARG A 301 18.68 0.61 -10.07
C ARG A 301 17.76 -0.40 -10.74
N SER A 302 17.59 -1.54 -10.09
CA SER A 302 16.48 -2.44 -10.39
C SER A 302 15.18 -1.81 -9.88
N ILE A 303 14.09 -1.99 -10.62
CA ILE A 303 12.79 -1.43 -10.30
C ILE A 303 11.76 -2.55 -10.22
N TYR A 304 10.95 -2.52 -9.15
CA TYR A 304 9.82 -3.44 -8.94
C TYR A 304 8.58 -2.60 -8.70
N ASP A 305 7.68 -2.60 -9.67
CA ASP A 305 6.64 -1.61 -9.79
C ASP A 305 5.24 -2.24 -9.92
N ILE A 306 4.27 -1.73 -9.16
CA ILE A 306 2.86 -2.01 -9.32
C ILE A 306 2.22 -0.72 -9.81
N LYS A 307 1.70 -0.75 -11.03
CA LYS A 307 1.13 0.41 -11.72
C LYS A 307 -0.36 0.29 -11.92
N LEU A 308 -1.03 1.40 -11.75
CA LEU A 308 -2.47 1.51 -11.97
C LEU A 308 -2.81 1.86 -13.42
N ASP A 309 -1.86 2.46 -14.15
CA ASP A 309 -1.99 2.80 -15.57
C ASP A 309 -0.63 2.86 -16.29
N VAL A 310 -0.63 3.34 -17.54
CA VAL A 310 0.60 3.52 -18.31
C VAL A 310 1.34 4.76 -17.82
N PRO A 311 2.48 4.60 -17.12
CA PRO A 311 3.20 5.74 -16.65
C PRO A 311 3.92 6.44 -17.81
N ILE A 312 4.00 7.76 -17.71
CA ILE A 312 4.61 8.64 -18.72
C ILE A 312 6.04 8.21 -19.10
N ASN A 313 6.80 7.68 -18.17
CA ASN A 313 8.17 7.20 -18.40
C ASN A 313 8.27 5.93 -19.26
N PHE A 314 7.13 5.30 -19.59
CA PHE A 314 7.06 4.19 -20.54
C PHE A 314 6.65 4.65 -21.96
N VAL A 315 6.29 5.91 -22.11
CA VAL A 315 5.95 6.51 -23.38
C VAL A 315 7.22 7.02 -24.06
N ALA A 316 7.43 6.68 -25.31
CA ALA A 316 8.57 7.16 -26.08
C ALA A 316 8.55 8.71 -26.14
N PRO A 317 9.67 9.39 -25.93
CA PRO A 317 9.71 10.86 -25.85
C PRO A 317 9.14 11.55 -27.10
N GLU A 318 9.31 10.95 -28.27
CA GLU A 318 8.81 11.48 -29.54
C GLU A 318 7.28 11.48 -29.59
N VAL A 319 6.64 10.50 -28.94
CA VAL A 319 5.17 10.41 -28.86
C VAL A 319 4.62 11.40 -27.85
N LEU A 320 5.41 11.70 -26.80
CA LEU A 320 4.97 12.53 -25.68
C LEU A 320 4.98 14.03 -25.97
N VAL A 321 5.90 14.52 -26.80
CA VAL A 321 6.11 15.97 -27.01
C VAL A 321 4.86 16.67 -27.56
N GLY A 322 4.16 16.06 -28.52
CA GLY A 322 2.93 16.63 -29.07
C GLY A 322 1.83 16.77 -28.02
N PRO A 323 1.42 15.69 -27.35
CA PRO A 323 0.45 15.73 -26.27
C PRO A 323 0.80 16.71 -25.13
N ALA A 324 2.07 16.80 -24.76
CA ALA A 324 2.51 17.76 -23.74
C ALA A 324 2.36 19.23 -24.19
N ARG A 325 2.79 19.54 -25.43
CA ARG A 325 2.64 20.90 -25.99
C ARG A 325 1.17 21.31 -26.05
N ASP A 326 0.31 20.43 -26.57
CA ASP A 326 -1.12 20.69 -26.70
C ASP A 326 -1.75 20.89 -25.32
N GLY A 327 -1.33 20.10 -24.33
CA GLY A 327 -1.80 20.21 -22.96
C GLY A 327 -1.42 21.54 -22.31
N PHE A 328 -0.17 21.97 -22.42
CA PHE A 328 0.26 23.27 -21.93
C PHE A 328 -0.53 24.42 -22.58
N ALA A 329 -0.75 24.35 -23.90
CA ALA A 329 -1.56 25.34 -24.62
C ALA A 329 -3.00 25.40 -24.10
N ALA A 330 -3.63 24.25 -23.84
CA ALA A 330 -4.99 24.18 -23.30
C ALA A 330 -5.12 24.77 -21.89
N HIS A 331 -4.01 24.78 -21.11
CA HIS A 331 -3.95 25.40 -19.76
C HIS A 331 -3.56 26.87 -19.79
N GLY A 332 -3.53 27.52 -20.97
CA GLY A 332 -3.32 28.95 -21.10
C GLY A 332 -1.87 29.39 -21.04
N PHE A 333 -0.90 28.46 -21.16
CA PHE A 333 0.48 28.84 -21.32
C PHE A 333 0.70 29.46 -22.71
N ALA A 334 1.37 30.63 -22.74
CA ALA A 334 1.69 31.27 -24.00
C ALA A 334 2.64 30.38 -24.82
N GLN A 335 2.31 30.23 -26.11
CA GLN A 335 3.18 29.51 -27.05
C GLN A 335 4.33 30.44 -27.47
N ASP A 336 5.32 30.54 -26.62
CA ASP A 336 6.49 31.38 -26.82
C ASP A 336 7.80 30.56 -26.68
N ASP A 337 8.91 31.24 -26.86
CA ASP A 337 10.26 30.63 -26.77
C ASP A 337 10.52 30.01 -25.39
N ALA A 338 9.91 30.53 -24.32
CA ALA A 338 10.09 30.04 -22.98
C ALA A 338 9.38 28.67 -22.79
N LEU A 339 8.19 28.51 -23.36
CA LEU A 339 7.49 27.22 -23.38
C LEU A 339 8.26 26.17 -24.20
N GLU A 340 8.78 26.54 -25.36
CA GLU A 340 9.56 25.60 -26.20
C GLU A 340 10.88 25.20 -25.51
N GLU A 341 11.54 26.10 -24.80
CA GLU A 341 12.72 25.78 -23.99
C GLU A 341 12.36 24.78 -22.87
N MET A 342 11.26 25.00 -22.16
CA MET A 342 10.79 24.13 -21.09
C MET A 342 10.41 22.75 -21.62
N ILE A 343 9.68 22.66 -22.74
CA ILE A 343 9.37 21.39 -23.42
C ILE A 343 10.66 20.67 -23.81
N GLY A 344 11.65 21.40 -24.33
CA GLY A 344 12.96 20.84 -24.66
C GLY A 344 13.72 20.31 -23.45
N GLN A 345 13.61 20.97 -22.28
CA GLN A 345 14.19 20.46 -21.04
C GLN A 345 13.43 19.22 -20.53
N PHE A 346 12.11 19.23 -20.58
CA PHE A 346 11.25 18.08 -20.23
C PHE A 346 11.59 16.88 -21.10
N TYR A 347 11.67 17.05 -22.44
CA TYR A 347 12.07 16.00 -23.34
C TYR A 347 13.42 15.37 -22.95
N LYS A 348 14.44 16.16 -22.67
CA LYS A 348 15.77 15.67 -22.26
C LYS A 348 15.74 14.85 -20.97
N VAL A 349 14.95 15.27 -20.00
CA VAL A 349 14.80 14.54 -18.72
C VAL A 349 14.03 13.27 -18.95
N HIS A 350 12.94 13.35 -19.70
CA HIS A 350 12.09 12.22 -20.02
C HIS A 350 12.85 11.16 -20.85
N GLN A 351 13.65 11.57 -21.85
CA GLN A 351 14.52 10.66 -22.59
C GLN A 351 15.44 9.85 -21.65
N LYS A 352 16.04 10.50 -20.66
CA LYS A 352 16.88 9.80 -19.67
C LYS A 352 16.08 8.83 -18.80
N ARG A 353 14.84 9.18 -18.43
CA ARG A 353 13.96 8.29 -17.69
C ARG A 353 13.61 7.07 -18.55
N PHE A 354 13.16 7.31 -19.78
CA PHE A 354 12.84 6.26 -20.75
C PHE A 354 14.03 5.32 -20.95
N ASP A 355 15.23 5.87 -21.18
CA ASP A 355 16.47 5.08 -21.33
C ASP A 355 16.77 4.28 -20.04
N ASN A 356 16.49 4.81 -18.87
CA ASN A 356 16.63 4.09 -17.62
C ASN A 356 15.75 2.84 -17.55
N TYR A 357 14.58 2.83 -18.13
CA TYR A 357 13.67 1.69 -18.14
C TYR A 357 14.02 0.67 -19.25
N PHE A 358 14.35 1.11 -20.43
CA PHE A 358 14.46 0.25 -21.60
C PHE A 358 15.89 -0.10 -22.03
N GLN A 359 16.87 0.77 -21.78
CA GLN A 359 18.25 0.57 -22.26
C GLN A 359 19.22 0.10 -21.15
N LYS A 360 18.79 0.03 -19.90
CA LYS A 360 19.71 -0.27 -18.83
C LYS A 360 19.98 -1.77 -18.63
N ARG A 361 21.10 -2.03 -17.92
CA ARG A 361 21.54 -3.39 -17.54
C ARG A 361 20.87 -3.92 -16.26
N ARG A 362 19.93 -3.21 -15.68
CA ARG A 362 19.24 -3.60 -14.44
C ARG A 362 17.79 -3.91 -14.72
N PRO A 363 17.24 -4.95 -14.10
CA PRO A 363 15.89 -5.37 -14.41
C PRO A 363 14.85 -4.36 -13.94
N THR A 364 13.83 -4.19 -14.74
CA THR A 364 12.57 -3.55 -14.41
C THR A 364 11.47 -4.60 -14.47
N HIS A 365 10.74 -4.77 -13.39
CA HIS A 365 9.55 -5.61 -13.32
C HIS A 365 8.36 -4.72 -13.00
N ALA A 366 7.36 -4.71 -13.87
CA ALA A 366 6.15 -3.91 -13.67
C ALA A 366 4.91 -4.81 -13.77
N ILE A 367 3.98 -4.67 -12.81
CA ILE A 367 2.69 -5.36 -12.83
C ILE A 367 1.60 -4.32 -13.03
N PHE A 368 0.74 -4.52 -14.02
CA PHE A 368 -0.34 -3.60 -14.35
C PHE A 368 -1.72 -4.15 -14.00
N SER A 369 -2.63 -3.25 -13.66
CA SER A 369 -4.06 -3.54 -13.67
C SER A 369 -4.54 -3.67 -15.12
N ARG A 370 -5.17 -4.79 -15.45
CA ARG A 370 -5.78 -4.98 -16.78
C ARG A 370 -6.85 -3.92 -17.07
N GLN A 371 -7.72 -3.64 -16.09
CA GLN A 371 -8.79 -2.66 -16.23
C GLN A 371 -8.26 -1.25 -16.55
N ALA A 372 -7.21 -0.82 -15.88
CA ALA A 372 -6.61 0.49 -16.13
C ALA A 372 -5.98 0.56 -17.52
N MET A 373 -5.32 -0.49 -17.96
CA MET A 373 -4.78 -0.55 -19.33
C MET A 373 -5.87 -0.59 -20.40
N GLU A 374 -7.02 -1.24 -20.15
CA GLU A 374 -8.19 -1.18 -21.01
C GLU A 374 -8.77 0.24 -21.06
N GLN A 375 -8.85 0.93 -19.94
CA GLN A 375 -9.28 2.33 -19.88
C GLN A 375 -8.32 3.23 -20.68
N PHE A 376 -7.02 3.09 -20.51
CA PHE A 376 -6.03 3.79 -21.34
C PHE A 376 -6.21 3.49 -22.81
N ALA A 377 -6.35 2.22 -23.20
CA ALA A 377 -6.58 1.82 -24.58
C ALA A 377 -7.84 2.44 -25.19
N GLN A 378 -8.89 2.64 -24.41
CA GLN A 378 -10.15 3.26 -24.85
C GLN A 378 -10.09 4.79 -24.88
N THR A 379 -9.49 5.43 -23.89
CA THR A 379 -9.59 6.88 -23.69
C THR A 379 -8.32 7.65 -23.99
N GLY A 380 -7.16 7.02 -23.87
CA GLY A 380 -5.86 7.67 -23.97
C GLY A 380 -5.55 8.58 -22.77
N LEU A 381 -6.33 8.48 -21.69
CA LEU A 381 -6.07 9.18 -20.45
C LEU A 381 -4.99 8.45 -19.68
N GLU A 382 -4.13 9.22 -19.07
CA GLU A 382 -3.06 8.78 -18.18
C GLU A 382 -3.33 9.37 -16.78
N SER A 383 -2.98 8.67 -15.71
CA SER A 383 -3.23 9.15 -14.35
C SER A 383 -2.08 9.95 -13.75
N ASP A 384 -0.90 9.92 -14.34
CA ASP A 384 0.27 10.72 -13.89
C ASP A 384 0.07 12.24 -14.13
N HIS A 385 -1.13 12.76 -13.96
CA HIS A 385 -1.68 14.04 -14.40
C HIS A 385 -1.06 15.27 -13.81
N PHE A 386 0.20 15.33 -13.79
CA PHE A 386 0.77 16.56 -13.24
C PHE A 386 0.67 17.78 -14.17
N PHE A 387 0.65 17.55 -15.46
CA PHE A 387 0.36 18.56 -16.47
C PHE A 387 -0.60 17.97 -17.46
N ALA A 388 -1.51 18.76 -17.85
CA ALA A 388 -2.35 18.62 -18.97
C ALA A 388 -1.63 18.10 -20.21
N ILE A 389 -1.26 16.84 -20.18
CA ILE A 389 -1.03 16.10 -21.40
C ILE A 389 -2.41 15.82 -21.94
N ARG A 390 -2.69 16.24 -23.18
CA ARG A 390 -3.95 15.83 -23.76
C ARG A 390 -4.05 14.32 -23.83
N PRO A 391 -5.25 13.75 -23.82
CA PRO A 391 -5.43 12.31 -24.08
C PRO A 391 -4.70 11.88 -25.36
N PHE A 392 -4.04 10.74 -25.30
CA PHE A 392 -3.38 10.17 -26.46
C PHE A 392 -4.40 9.76 -27.52
N SER A 393 -4.15 10.14 -28.78
CA SER A 393 -4.95 9.71 -29.93
C SER A 393 -4.87 8.18 -30.12
N PRO A 394 -5.84 7.55 -30.84
CA PRO A 394 -5.81 6.12 -31.14
C PRO A 394 -4.47 5.66 -31.73
N ALA A 395 -3.89 6.42 -32.65
CA ALA A 395 -2.61 6.09 -33.28
C ALA A 395 -1.44 6.11 -32.26
N GLU A 396 -1.41 7.10 -31.35
CA GLU A 396 -0.41 7.20 -30.28
C GLU A 396 -0.56 6.05 -29.29
N ARG A 397 -1.79 5.71 -28.88
CA ARG A 397 -2.08 4.56 -27.98
C ARG A 397 -1.59 3.24 -28.58
N VAL A 398 -1.90 3.00 -29.85
CA VAL A 398 -1.41 1.81 -30.60
C VAL A 398 0.11 1.77 -30.62
N SER A 399 0.78 2.91 -30.86
CA SER A 399 2.24 3.01 -30.85
C SER A 399 2.82 2.68 -29.49
N ILE A 400 2.26 3.24 -28.40
CA ILE A 400 2.69 3.00 -27.03
C ILE A 400 2.53 1.52 -26.66
N LEU A 401 1.35 0.95 -26.85
CA LEU A 401 1.06 -0.45 -26.49
C LEU A 401 1.89 -1.44 -27.31
N THR A 402 2.14 -1.14 -28.61
CA THR A 402 3.00 -1.96 -29.46
C THR A 402 4.44 -1.92 -28.96
N HIS A 403 4.94 -0.73 -28.61
CA HIS A 403 6.28 -0.58 -28.05
C HIS A 403 6.45 -1.38 -26.75
N LEU A 404 5.48 -1.29 -25.82
CA LEU A 404 5.52 -2.03 -24.56
C LEU A 404 5.49 -3.55 -24.79
N LYS A 405 4.67 -4.02 -25.72
CA LYS A 405 4.63 -5.43 -26.13
C LYS A 405 5.99 -5.91 -26.66
N GLU A 406 6.57 -5.16 -27.59
CA GLU A 406 7.88 -5.47 -28.20
C GLU A 406 9.01 -5.48 -27.15
N GLN A 407 9.04 -4.49 -26.25
CA GLN A 407 10.02 -4.43 -25.17
C GLN A 407 9.87 -5.64 -24.22
N ASN A 408 8.64 -6.01 -23.89
CA ASN A 408 8.39 -7.16 -23.04
C ASN A 408 8.79 -8.51 -23.70
N GLU A 409 8.74 -8.60 -25.03
CA GLU A 409 9.16 -9.78 -25.78
C GLU A 409 10.68 -9.87 -25.98
N THR A 410 11.33 -8.74 -26.22
CA THR A 410 12.71 -8.72 -26.76
C THR A 410 13.75 -8.22 -25.75
N ASN A 411 13.35 -7.45 -24.73
CA ASN A 411 14.26 -6.85 -23.77
C ASN A 411 14.33 -7.69 -22.48
N PRO A 412 15.41 -8.44 -22.25
CA PRO A 412 15.50 -9.32 -21.07
C PRO A 412 15.55 -8.57 -19.73
N ASN A 413 15.74 -7.25 -19.77
CA ASN A 413 15.77 -6.40 -18.57
C ASN A 413 14.44 -5.65 -18.33
N PHE A 414 13.44 -5.86 -19.18
CA PHE A 414 12.12 -5.25 -19.03
C PHE A 414 11.05 -6.35 -19.05
N CYS A 415 10.42 -6.58 -17.90
CA CYS A 415 9.39 -7.59 -17.74
C CYS A 415 8.10 -6.93 -17.26
N LEU A 416 7.06 -7.00 -18.07
CA LEU A 416 5.75 -6.48 -17.78
C LEU A 416 4.76 -7.63 -17.63
N TYR A 417 3.89 -7.51 -16.62
CA TYR A 417 2.90 -8.51 -16.25
C TYR A 417 1.53 -7.86 -16.06
N PHE A 418 0.47 -8.67 -16.12
CA PHE A 418 -0.88 -8.27 -15.71
C PHE A 418 -1.34 -9.12 -14.55
N PHE A 419 -2.10 -8.54 -13.64
CA PHE A 419 -2.79 -9.31 -12.60
C PHE A 419 -3.79 -10.30 -13.23
N LYS A 420 -3.93 -11.47 -12.61
CA LYS A 420 -4.96 -12.45 -12.97
C LYS A 420 -6.36 -11.88 -12.73
N PRO A 421 -7.37 -12.32 -13.52
CA PRO A 421 -8.77 -12.01 -13.24
C PRO A 421 -9.14 -12.40 -11.80
N GLY A 422 -9.94 -11.53 -11.14
CA GLY A 422 -10.35 -11.74 -9.74
C GLY A 422 -9.35 -11.27 -8.69
N TYR A 423 -8.13 -10.87 -9.07
CA TYR A 423 -7.27 -10.13 -8.16
C TYR A 423 -7.84 -8.72 -7.96
N HIS A 424 -7.91 -8.28 -6.69
CA HIS A 424 -8.40 -6.93 -6.38
C HIS A 424 -7.53 -5.90 -7.10
N GLN A 425 -8.20 -4.94 -7.76
CA GLN A 425 -7.47 -3.85 -8.39
C GLN A 425 -6.74 -3.06 -7.30
N PRO A 426 -5.42 -2.91 -7.40
CA PRO A 426 -4.70 -2.03 -6.48
C PRO A 426 -5.21 -0.59 -6.61
N ARG A 427 -5.25 0.15 -5.50
CA ARG A 427 -5.53 1.60 -5.47
C ARG A 427 -4.31 2.41 -5.05
N THR A 428 -3.24 1.72 -4.69
CA THR A 428 -1.95 2.31 -4.36
C THR A 428 -0.92 1.76 -5.33
N GLU A 429 -0.22 2.64 -6.01
CA GLU A 429 0.99 2.28 -6.73
C GLU A 429 2.13 2.10 -5.74
N ILE A 430 2.96 1.10 -5.96
CA ILE A 430 4.13 0.85 -5.14
C ILE A 430 5.32 0.61 -6.04
N CYS A 431 6.29 1.52 -6.02
CA CYS A 431 7.50 1.44 -6.81
C CYS A 431 8.73 1.32 -5.92
N LEU A 432 9.40 0.18 -5.96
CA LEU A 432 10.69 -0.01 -5.30
C LEU A 432 11.83 0.40 -6.24
N TYR A 433 12.60 1.40 -5.84
CA TYR A 433 13.91 1.73 -6.40
C TYR A 433 14.99 1.08 -5.53
N GLU A 434 15.54 -0.06 -5.99
CA GLU A 434 16.43 -0.88 -5.18
C GLU A 434 17.64 -0.09 -4.66
N GLY A 435 17.83 -0.05 -3.34
CA GLY A 435 18.89 0.71 -2.66
C GLY A 435 18.59 2.20 -2.44
N ALA A 436 17.41 2.69 -2.84
CA ALA A 436 16.99 4.07 -2.55
C ALA A 436 15.76 4.15 -1.65
N GLY A 437 14.80 3.23 -1.80
CA GLY A 437 13.55 3.19 -1.04
C GLY A 437 12.38 2.73 -1.87
N THR A 438 11.21 2.73 -1.25
CA THR A 438 9.95 2.33 -1.88
C THR A 438 8.99 3.51 -1.89
N MET A 439 8.55 3.91 -3.05
CA MET A 439 7.57 4.97 -3.24
C MET A 439 6.16 4.40 -3.22
N LEU A 440 5.28 5.04 -2.49
CA LEU A 440 3.86 4.77 -2.44
C LEU A 440 3.14 5.97 -3.05
N THR A 441 2.24 5.73 -4.01
CA THR A 441 1.40 6.75 -4.62
C THR A 441 -0.05 6.29 -4.53
N VAL A 442 -0.93 7.10 -3.97
CA VAL A 442 -2.37 6.82 -3.96
C VAL A 442 -2.99 7.40 -5.21
N ALA A 443 -3.70 6.56 -5.95
CA ALA A 443 -4.60 7.03 -6.99
C ALA A 443 -5.84 7.66 -6.34
N ASP A 444 -5.91 8.97 -6.30
CA ASP A 444 -7.12 9.67 -5.92
C ASP A 444 -8.02 9.78 -7.15
N THR A 445 -9.24 9.27 -7.03
CA THR A 445 -10.23 9.31 -8.12
C THR A 445 -10.88 10.71 -8.28
N ASP A 446 -10.72 11.58 -7.28
CA ASP A 446 -11.26 12.93 -7.26
C ASP A 446 -10.15 13.99 -7.45
N TYR A 447 -9.31 13.82 -8.45
CA TYR A 447 -8.23 14.75 -8.76
C TYR A 447 -8.78 16.17 -8.99
N ASP A 448 -8.64 16.99 -7.96
CA ASP A 448 -8.60 18.43 -8.13
C ASP A 448 -7.26 18.80 -8.77
N LEU A 449 -7.29 19.57 -9.84
CA LEU A 449 -6.13 20.09 -10.57
C LEU A 449 -5.15 20.92 -9.70
N SER A 450 -5.37 20.99 -8.39
CA SER A 450 -4.48 21.63 -7.41
C SER A 450 -3.12 20.93 -7.25
N GLY A 451 -2.94 19.77 -7.87
CA GLY A 451 -1.60 19.21 -8.10
C GLY A 451 -0.88 18.63 -6.89
N ALA A 452 -1.59 18.27 -5.84
CA ALA A 452 -0.98 17.60 -4.69
C ALA A 452 -1.01 16.08 -4.88
N HIS A 453 -0.05 15.53 -5.61
CA HIS A 453 0.23 14.09 -5.54
C HIS A 453 0.69 13.73 -4.12
N SER A 454 -0.03 12.84 -3.49
CA SER A 454 0.39 12.27 -2.21
C SER A 454 1.37 11.12 -2.44
N GLU A 455 2.57 11.46 -2.85
CA GLU A 455 3.67 10.50 -2.96
C GLU A 455 4.48 10.44 -1.67
N VAL A 456 4.73 9.25 -1.20
CA VAL A 456 5.47 9.00 0.03
C VAL A 456 6.60 8.02 -0.23
N MET A 457 7.84 8.45 0.02
CA MET A 457 9.01 7.58 -0.05
C MET A 457 9.30 6.96 1.32
N ILE A 458 9.16 5.65 1.41
CA ILE A 458 9.58 4.85 2.56
C ILE A 458 11.06 4.49 2.38
N THR A 459 11.90 5.01 3.26
CA THR A 459 13.37 4.87 3.14
C THR A 459 13.94 3.71 3.96
N GLN A 460 13.15 3.04 4.79
CA GLN A 460 13.57 1.89 5.57
C GLN A 460 13.94 0.72 4.67
N THR A 461 15.19 0.27 4.80
CA THR A 461 15.75 -0.85 4.02
C THR A 461 14.95 -2.13 4.21
N GLU A 462 14.48 -2.39 5.42
CA GLU A 462 13.74 -3.59 5.75
C GLU A 462 12.35 -3.61 5.06
N PHE A 463 11.68 -2.46 4.97
CA PHE A 463 10.44 -2.34 4.19
C PHE A 463 10.70 -2.71 2.73
N SER A 464 11.72 -2.11 2.12
CA SER A 464 12.08 -2.36 0.71
C SER A 464 12.46 -3.83 0.46
N ARG A 465 13.19 -4.45 1.40
CA ARG A 465 13.55 -5.87 1.33
C ARG A 465 12.33 -6.79 1.36
N LYS A 466 11.40 -6.53 2.27
CA LYS A 466 10.14 -7.30 2.41
C LYS A 466 9.22 -7.07 1.23
N TYR A 467 9.09 -5.84 0.75
CA TYR A 467 8.30 -5.56 -0.46
C TYR A 467 8.86 -6.31 -1.67
N LYS A 468 10.19 -6.31 -1.87
CA LYS A 468 10.80 -7.10 -2.96
C LYS A 468 10.50 -8.59 -2.84
N ALA A 469 10.60 -9.15 -1.64
CA ALA A 469 10.27 -10.55 -1.40
C ALA A 469 8.79 -10.86 -1.71
N PHE A 470 7.87 -10.01 -1.24
CA PHE A 470 6.44 -10.10 -1.56
C PHE A 470 6.20 -10.01 -3.07
N PHE A 471 6.81 -9.04 -3.75
CA PHE A 471 6.66 -8.85 -5.20
C PHE A 471 7.08 -10.11 -5.97
N ILE A 472 8.27 -10.67 -5.64
CA ILE A 472 8.82 -11.84 -6.35
C ILE A 472 8.05 -13.12 -5.97
N HIS A 473 7.91 -13.42 -4.67
CA HIS A 473 7.46 -14.74 -4.22
C HIS A 473 5.96 -14.87 -4.06
N ASP A 474 5.22 -13.76 -3.90
CA ASP A 474 3.77 -13.81 -3.85
C ASP A 474 3.14 -13.35 -5.16
N LEU A 475 3.45 -12.14 -5.63
CA LEU A 475 2.80 -11.59 -6.82
C LEU A 475 3.23 -12.31 -8.10
N LEU A 476 4.53 -12.33 -8.42
CA LEU A 476 4.99 -12.91 -9.70
C LEU A 476 4.76 -14.41 -9.79
N GLU A 477 4.86 -15.16 -8.69
CA GLU A 477 4.67 -16.61 -8.73
C GLU A 477 3.20 -17.04 -8.77
N SER A 478 2.26 -16.22 -8.25
CA SER A 478 0.88 -16.67 -8.08
C SER A 478 -0.22 -15.75 -8.59
N LYS A 479 0.02 -14.44 -8.66
CA LYS A 479 -1.04 -13.43 -8.88
C LYS A 479 -1.03 -12.81 -10.28
N VAL A 480 -0.02 -13.09 -11.12
CA VAL A 480 0.07 -12.55 -12.47
C VAL A 480 -0.22 -13.58 -13.55
N LEU A 481 -0.58 -13.10 -14.74
CA LEU A 481 -0.77 -13.91 -15.93
C LEU A 481 0.55 -14.54 -16.38
N SER A 482 0.48 -15.66 -17.06
CA SER A 482 1.64 -16.26 -17.73
C SER A 482 2.16 -15.34 -18.86
N PRO A 483 3.42 -15.49 -19.29
CA PRO A 483 3.95 -14.69 -20.41
C PRO A 483 3.09 -14.76 -21.68
N ALA A 484 2.58 -15.94 -22.03
CA ALA A 484 1.73 -16.11 -23.21
C ALA A 484 0.36 -15.41 -23.06
N GLU A 485 -0.22 -15.40 -21.87
CA GLU A 485 -1.46 -14.67 -21.58
C GLU A 485 -1.22 -13.15 -21.57
N THR A 486 -0.07 -12.71 -21.03
CA THR A 486 0.34 -11.30 -21.06
C THR A 486 0.43 -10.79 -22.51
N GLN A 487 1.04 -11.54 -23.41
CA GLN A 487 1.13 -11.17 -24.83
C GLN A 487 -0.24 -11.08 -25.51
N ARG A 488 -1.13 -12.03 -25.26
CA ARG A 488 -2.51 -11.98 -25.78
C ARG A 488 -3.26 -10.76 -25.24
N THR A 489 -3.06 -10.40 -23.95
CA THR A 489 -3.66 -9.20 -23.38
C THR A 489 -3.19 -7.94 -24.10
N PHE A 490 -1.90 -7.81 -24.45
CA PHE A 490 -1.43 -6.70 -25.27
C PHE A 490 -2.09 -6.65 -26.66
N GLU A 491 -2.27 -7.78 -27.33
CA GLU A 491 -2.95 -7.84 -28.62
C GLU A 491 -4.40 -7.34 -28.53
N GLU A 492 -5.11 -7.77 -27.49
CA GLU A 492 -6.47 -7.30 -27.20
C GLU A 492 -6.51 -5.78 -26.93
N LEU A 493 -5.57 -5.24 -26.13
CA LEU A 493 -5.47 -3.81 -25.83
C LEU A 493 -5.15 -2.98 -27.08
N ILE A 494 -4.26 -3.45 -27.94
CA ILE A 494 -3.92 -2.79 -29.21
C ILE A 494 -5.17 -2.74 -30.12
N GLU A 495 -5.95 -3.81 -30.17
CA GLU A 495 -7.17 -3.85 -30.96
C GLU A 495 -8.24 -2.91 -30.40
N ILE A 496 -8.40 -2.83 -29.07
CA ILE A 496 -9.26 -1.84 -28.41
C ILE A 496 -8.83 -0.43 -28.82
N ALA A 497 -7.53 -0.10 -28.74
CA ALA A 497 -7.02 1.22 -29.08
C ALA A 497 -7.21 1.60 -30.56
N ARG A 498 -7.21 0.63 -31.48
CA ARG A 498 -7.50 0.86 -32.90
C ARG A 498 -8.96 1.20 -33.18
N ASN A 499 -9.88 0.61 -32.40
CA ASN A 499 -11.32 0.72 -32.62
C ASN A 499 -11.97 1.86 -31.80
N ALA A 500 -11.21 2.48 -30.89
CA ALA A 500 -11.66 3.62 -30.07
C ALA A 500 -11.36 4.96 -30.75
#